data_ff72165593a0f71e93e295fea777cbb3
#
_entry.id   ff72165593a0f71e93e295fea777cbb3
#
_cell.length_a   1.000
_cell.length_b   1.000
_cell.length_c   1.000
_cell.angle_alpha   90.00
_cell.angle_beta   90.00
_cell.angle_gamma   90.00
#
_symmetry.space_group_name_H-M   'P 1'
#
loop_
_entity.id
_entity.type
_entity.pdbx_description
1 polymer ?
#
loop_
_entity_poly.entity_id
_entity_poly.type
_entity_poly.pdbx_seq_one_letter_code
_entity_poly.pdbx_strand_id
1 'polypeptide(L)'
;MYKFLIIILVVLGLGFVARGLGNPKAEEADTAPRVIPTQTIVTSLPKGAEKINVFVFHATSRCISCINIGKYSEAVIEEKFSEELNFGKITFREVNIDLPENFKMAKDYGVSGSALFINVIKDGKDIHEEDTTVWRLVTNEAQMKLYFEAKLKSLL
;
A
#
# COMPACT_ATOMS: atom_id res chain seq x y z
N MET A 1 -10.94 -39.23 -40.84
CA MET A 1 -10.78 -39.32 -42.31
C MET A 1 -10.41 -37.94 -42.82
N TYR A 2 -9.40 -37.95 -43.67
CA TYR A 2 -8.66 -36.96 -44.46
C TYR A 2 -7.53 -36.28 -43.71
N LYS A 3 -6.27 -36.67 -43.78
CA LYS A 3 -5.27 -36.95 -44.86
C LYS A 3 -5.28 -35.87 -45.94
N PHE A 4 -4.18 -35.16 -46.02
CA PHE A 4 -3.45 -34.69 -47.22
C PHE A 4 -2.64 -33.47 -46.82
N LEU A 5 -1.48 -33.24 -47.16
CA LEU A 5 -0.32 -33.82 -47.88
C LEU A 5 0.71 -32.70 -47.99
N ILE A 6 1.90 -33.07 -47.77
CA ILE A 6 3.18 -32.38 -47.89
C ILE A 6 3.36 -31.71 -49.27
N ILE A 7 3.90 -30.49 -49.31
CA ILE A 7 4.74 -30.08 -50.44
C ILE A 7 5.98 -29.39 -49.93
N ILE A 8 7.08 -30.08 -50.15
CA ILE A 8 8.49 -29.59 -50.03
C ILE A 8 8.81 -28.80 -51.28
N LEU A 9 9.38 -27.62 -51.15
CA LEU A 9 10.14 -26.99 -52.22
C LEU A 9 11.47 -26.50 -51.67
N VAL A 10 12.50 -27.29 -52.01
CA VAL A 10 13.90 -26.97 -51.93
C VAL A 10 14.26 -26.13 -53.16
N VAL A 11 14.78 -24.94 -52.96
CA VAL A 11 15.52 -24.25 -54.01
C VAL A 11 16.89 -23.90 -53.44
N LEU A 12 17.87 -24.62 -53.96
CA LEU A 12 19.29 -24.34 -53.88
C LEU A 12 19.62 -23.11 -54.76
N GLY A 13 20.34 -22.17 -54.23
CA GLY A 13 20.93 -21.07 -54.94
C GLY A 13 22.23 -20.64 -54.28
N LEU A 14 23.32 -21.16 -54.81
CA LEU A 14 24.70 -20.76 -54.52
C LEU A 14 24.99 -19.32 -55.02
N GLY A 15 25.80 -18.62 -54.24
CA GLY A 15 26.74 -17.65 -54.77
C GLY A 15 26.59 -16.23 -54.29
N PHE A 16 27.42 -15.72 -53.45
CA PHE A 16 28.53 -14.84 -53.84
C PHE A 16 29.25 -14.31 -52.59
N VAL A 17 30.53 -14.57 -52.56
CA VAL A 17 31.49 -14.01 -51.60
C VAL A 17 31.78 -12.56 -51.97
N ALA A 18 31.57 -11.64 -51.04
CA ALA A 18 32.22 -10.33 -51.11
C ALA A 18 32.72 -9.98 -49.68
N ARG A 19 34.06 -10.03 -49.59
CA ARG A 19 34.80 -9.49 -48.45
C ARG A 19 34.56 -7.98 -48.37
N GLY A 20 33.98 -7.54 -47.29
CA GLY A 20 34.00 -6.15 -46.90
C GLY A 20 34.52 -6.09 -45.46
N LEU A 21 35.80 -5.77 -45.30
CA LEU A 21 36.39 -5.34 -44.03
C LEU A 21 35.81 -3.97 -43.69
N GLY A 22 34.73 -3.95 -42.96
CA GLY A 22 34.15 -2.76 -42.34
C GLY A 22 34.35 -2.84 -40.83
N ASN A 23 35.18 -1.94 -40.33
CA ASN A 23 35.45 -1.67 -38.93
C ASN A 23 34.13 -1.50 -38.15
N PRO A 24 33.89 -2.22 -37.05
CA PRO A 24 32.78 -1.90 -36.20
C PRO A 24 33.13 -0.63 -35.43
N LYS A 25 32.58 0.50 -35.87
CA LYS A 25 32.49 1.74 -35.12
C LYS A 25 31.67 1.40 -33.85
N ALA A 26 32.34 1.48 -32.71
CA ALA A 26 31.66 1.37 -31.41
C ALA A 26 30.52 2.37 -31.38
N GLU A 27 29.33 1.84 -31.36
CA GLU A 27 28.10 2.59 -31.06
C GLU A 27 28.16 2.86 -29.58
N GLU A 28 28.53 4.06 -29.25
CA GLU A 28 28.49 4.64 -27.91
C GLU A 28 27.04 4.56 -27.44
N ALA A 29 26.77 3.58 -26.59
CA ALA A 29 25.50 3.48 -25.90
C ALA A 29 25.38 4.74 -25.04
N ASP A 30 24.54 5.67 -25.49
CA ASP A 30 24.05 6.81 -24.72
C ASP A 30 23.36 6.30 -23.48
N THR A 31 24.17 6.09 -22.42
CA THR A 31 23.69 5.79 -21.07
C THR A 31 23.33 7.14 -20.41
N ALA A 32 22.33 7.80 -20.96
CA ALA A 32 21.69 8.86 -20.24
C ALA A 32 21.11 8.24 -18.96
N PRO A 33 21.42 8.78 -17.76
CA PRO A 33 20.82 8.30 -16.55
C PRO A 33 19.30 8.52 -16.64
N ARG A 34 18.60 7.41 -16.78
CA ARG A 34 17.13 7.40 -16.70
C ARG A 34 16.76 7.87 -15.31
N VAL A 35 16.52 9.15 -15.18
CA VAL A 35 15.95 9.77 -13.98
C VAL A 35 14.58 9.15 -13.86
N ILE A 36 14.48 8.07 -13.08
CA ILE A 36 13.21 7.58 -12.57
C ILE A 36 12.72 8.72 -11.67
N PRO A 37 11.60 9.38 -11.97
CA PRO A 37 11.03 10.31 -11.01
C PRO A 37 10.69 9.48 -9.78
N THR A 38 11.51 9.57 -8.74
CA THR A 38 11.15 9.16 -7.41
C THR A 38 9.97 10.05 -7.04
N GLN A 39 8.78 9.58 -7.37
CA GLN A 39 7.58 10.11 -6.77
C GLN A 39 7.66 9.74 -5.30
N THR A 40 8.23 10.63 -4.52
CA THR A 40 8.00 10.66 -3.09
C THR A 40 6.52 10.97 -2.95
N ILE A 41 5.71 9.91 -2.92
CA ILE A 41 4.32 10.00 -2.52
C ILE A 41 4.37 10.28 -1.02
N VAL A 42 4.55 11.54 -0.64
CA VAL A 42 4.19 12.03 0.68
C VAL A 42 2.66 12.08 0.65
N THR A 43 2.06 10.92 0.83
CA THR A 43 0.61 10.81 0.97
C THR A 43 0.28 11.32 2.36
N SER A 44 0.19 12.64 2.51
CA SER A 44 -0.45 13.22 3.68
C SER A 44 -1.95 13.08 3.47
N LEU A 45 -2.63 12.47 4.44
CA LEU A 45 -4.08 12.38 4.43
C LEU A 45 -4.70 13.78 4.33
N PRO A 46 -5.77 13.96 3.56
CA PRO A 46 -6.40 15.26 3.35
C PRO A 46 -7.10 15.75 4.62
N LYS A 47 -7.09 17.08 4.86
CA LYS A 47 -7.88 17.73 5.91
C LYS A 47 -9.34 17.90 5.48
N GLY A 48 -10.24 17.98 6.47
CA GLY A 48 -11.68 18.16 6.23
C GLY A 48 -12.31 16.88 5.71
N ALA A 49 -12.04 15.76 6.38
CA ALA A 49 -12.61 14.45 6.07
C ALA A 49 -14.13 14.46 6.21
N GLU A 50 -14.82 13.83 5.26
CA GLU A 50 -16.23 13.49 5.38
C GLU A 50 -16.43 12.31 6.32
N LYS A 51 -15.49 11.35 6.23
CA LYS A 51 -15.45 10.18 7.10
C LYS A 51 -14.01 9.73 7.33
N ILE A 52 -13.74 9.25 8.55
CA ILE A 52 -12.46 8.66 8.93
C ILE A 52 -12.74 7.24 9.45
N ASN A 53 -12.11 6.25 8.84
CA ASN A 53 -12.14 4.88 9.36
C ASN A 53 -10.76 4.55 9.92
N VAL A 54 -10.72 4.09 11.16
CA VAL A 54 -9.50 3.62 11.82
C VAL A 54 -9.54 2.11 11.87
N PHE A 55 -8.52 1.47 11.30
CA PHE A 55 -8.37 0.01 11.29
C PHE A 55 -7.11 -0.39 12.03
N VAL A 56 -7.25 -1.29 12.99
CA VAL A 56 -6.13 -1.93 13.67
C VAL A 56 -6.07 -3.39 13.22
N PHE A 57 -5.19 -3.66 12.28
CA PHE A 57 -4.93 -5.02 11.83
C PHE A 57 -4.07 -5.77 12.83
N HIS A 58 -4.35 -7.04 13.05
CA HIS A 58 -3.59 -7.90 13.93
C HIS A 58 -3.75 -9.39 13.57
N ALA A 59 -2.77 -10.20 13.95
CA ALA A 59 -2.89 -11.66 13.92
C ALA A 59 -3.67 -12.17 15.15
N THR A 60 -4.10 -13.42 15.13
CA THR A 60 -4.74 -14.07 16.30
C THR A 60 -3.81 -14.06 17.52
N SER A 61 -2.51 -14.32 17.29
CA SER A 61 -1.49 -14.19 18.34
C SER A 61 -0.95 -12.77 18.37
N ARG A 62 -1.24 -12.03 19.44
CA ARG A 62 -0.91 -10.60 19.58
C ARG A 62 0.22 -10.38 20.58
N CYS A 63 1.18 -9.56 20.24
CA CYS A 63 2.16 -9.02 21.18
C CYS A 63 1.55 -7.91 22.03
N ILE A 64 2.18 -7.59 23.18
CA ILE A 64 1.67 -6.54 24.08
C ILE A 64 1.58 -5.16 23.39
N SER A 65 2.55 -4.82 22.55
CA SER A 65 2.50 -3.57 21.78
C SER A 65 1.33 -3.57 20.79
N CYS A 66 1.06 -4.71 20.13
CA CYS A 66 -0.06 -4.87 19.21
C CYS A 66 -1.41 -4.65 19.92
N ILE A 67 -1.55 -5.17 21.15
CA ILE A 67 -2.74 -4.98 21.97
C ILE A 67 -2.88 -3.51 22.39
N ASN A 68 -1.77 -2.89 22.84
CA ASN A 68 -1.77 -1.53 23.33
C ASN A 68 -2.11 -0.51 22.23
N ILE A 69 -1.65 -0.72 20.99
CA ILE A 69 -2.01 0.15 19.87
C ILE A 69 -3.54 0.18 19.69
N GLY A 70 -4.19 -0.97 19.65
CA GLY A 70 -5.65 -1.06 19.56
C GLY A 70 -6.33 -0.35 20.74
N LYS A 71 -5.98 -0.77 21.96
CA LYS A 71 -6.55 -0.23 23.19
C LYS A 71 -6.45 1.29 23.33
N TYR A 72 -5.25 1.84 23.06
CA TYR A 72 -5.04 3.28 23.22
C TYR A 72 -5.72 4.09 22.12
N SER A 73 -5.76 3.58 20.89
CA SER A 73 -6.46 4.24 19.79
C SER A 73 -7.97 4.25 20.00
N GLU A 74 -8.55 3.12 20.43
CA GLU A 74 -9.97 3.02 20.76
C GLU A 74 -10.34 3.99 21.90
N ALA A 75 -9.57 3.98 22.99
CA ALA A 75 -9.80 4.87 24.12
C ALA A 75 -9.76 6.36 23.71
N VAL A 76 -8.85 6.77 22.82
CA VAL A 76 -8.84 8.15 22.31
C VAL A 76 -10.10 8.47 21.53
N ILE A 77 -10.56 7.58 20.68
CA ILE A 77 -11.76 7.79 19.87
C ILE A 77 -12.99 7.90 20.79
N GLU A 78 -13.13 7.02 21.76
CA GLU A 78 -14.24 7.03 22.70
C GLU A 78 -14.24 8.27 23.62
N GLU A 79 -13.05 8.66 24.13
CA GLU A 79 -12.91 9.76 25.09
C GLU A 79 -12.96 11.15 24.43
N LYS A 80 -12.44 11.29 23.21
CA LYS A 80 -12.20 12.59 22.57
C LYS A 80 -13.05 12.87 21.33
N PHE A 81 -13.61 11.83 20.73
CA PHE A 81 -14.35 11.89 19.47
C PHE A 81 -15.69 11.12 19.56
N SER A 82 -16.27 11.10 20.75
CA SER A 82 -17.53 10.37 21.00
C SER A 82 -18.68 10.86 20.10
N GLU A 83 -18.74 12.15 19.79
CA GLU A 83 -19.75 12.70 18.88
C GLU A 83 -19.53 12.19 17.45
N GLU A 84 -18.30 12.30 16.92
CA GLU A 84 -17.94 11.82 15.58
C GLU A 84 -18.12 10.30 15.46
N LEU A 85 -17.85 9.55 16.54
CA LEU A 85 -18.08 8.11 16.61
C LEU A 85 -19.59 7.81 16.52
N ASN A 86 -20.42 8.51 17.32
CA ASN A 86 -21.86 8.30 17.36
C ASN A 86 -22.54 8.67 16.04
N PHE A 87 -22.07 9.71 15.35
CA PHE A 87 -22.58 10.10 14.04
C PHE A 87 -21.95 9.32 12.87
N GLY A 88 -21.03 8.39 13.16
CA GLY A 88 -20.36 7.57 12.15
C GLY A 88 -19.37 8.34 11.27
N LYS A 89 -18.98 9.56 11.67
CA LYS A 89 -17.94 10.35 11.02
C LYS A 89 -16.55 9.74 11.27
N ILE A 90 -16.32 9.22 12.48
CA ILE A 90 -15.18 8.36 12.81
C ILE A 90 -15.71 6.96 13.10
N THR A 91 -15.01 5.94 12.58
CA THR A 91 -15.26 4.54 12.92
C THR A 91 -13.96 3.88 13.37
N PHE A 92 -14.08 2.95 14.30
CA PHE A 92 -12.96 2.12 14.77
C PHE A 92 -13.27 0.64 14.57
N ARG A 93 -12.29 -0.11 14.11
CA ARG A 93 -12.42 -1.56 13.93
C ARG A 93 -11.07 -2.26 14.10
N GLU A 94 -11.02 -3.27 14.97
CA GLU A 94 -9.97 -4.27 14.95
C GLU A 94 -10.25 -5.32 13.88
N VAL A 95 -9.20 -5.72 13.13
CA VAL A 95 -9.29 -6.66 12.01
C VAL A 95 -8.28 -7.77 12.21
N ASN A 96 -8.76 -8.96 12.57
CA ASN A 96 -7.92 -10.14 12.66
C ASN A 96 -7.64 -10.68 11.25
N ILE A 97 -6.40 -10.56 10.79
CA ILE A 97 -5.98 -10.95 9.43
C ILE A 97 -5.91 -12.46 9.20
N ASP A 98 -5.93 -13.27 10.27
CA ASP A 98 -5.92 -14.73 10.16
C ASP A 98 -7.32 -15.30 9.90
N LEU A 99 -8.37 -14.47 9.97
CA LEU A 99 -9.74 -14.90 9.71
C LEU A 99 -10.06 -14.79 8.21
N PRO A 100 -10.62 -15.85 7.59
CA PRO A 100 -10.88 -15.88 6.14
C PRO A 100 -11.68 -14.71 5.61
N GLU A 101 -12.67 -14.24 6.36
CA GLU A 101 -13.51 -13.10 6.02
C GLU A 101 -12.74 -11.78 5.89
N ASN A 102 -11.56 -11.68 6.51
CA ASN A 102 -10.72 -10.49 6.49
C ASN A 102 -9.57 -10.57 5.45
N PHE A 103 -9.33 -11.72 4.80
CA PHE A 103 -8.23 -11.90 3.86
C PHE A 103 -8.24 -10.89 2.72
N LYS A 104 -9.43 -10.62 2.16
CA LYS A 104 -9.55 -9.63 1.09
C LYS A 104 -9.12 -8.24 1.58
N MET A 105 -9.61 -7.82 2.73
CA MET A 105 -9.28 -6.52 3.30
C MET A 105 -7.79 -6.41 3.62
N ALA A 106 -7.21 -7.42 4.26
CA ALA A 106 -5.77 -7.46 4.55
C ALA A 106 -4.93 -7.33 3.27
N LYS A 107 -5.33 -8.00 2.19
CA LYS A 107 -4.66 -7.91 0.88
C LYS A 107 -4.80 -6.52 0.26
N ASP A 108 -6.00 -5.93 0.29
CA ASP A 108 -6.26 -4.60 -0.28
C ASP A 108 -5.44 -3.51 0.40
N TYR A 109 -5.20 -3.65 1.72
CA TYR A 109 -4.35 -2.76 2.53
C TYR A 109 -2.87 -3.15 2.52
N GLY A 110 -2.49 -4.25 1.87
CA GLY A 110 -1.11 -4.75 1.82
C GLY A 110 -0.56 -5.20 3.18
N VAL A 111 -1.45 -5.63 4.10
CA VAL A 111 -1.10 -5.97 5.47
C VAL A 111 -0.75 -7.45 5.59
N SER A 112 0.39 -7.75 6.23
CA SER A 112 0.83 -9.11 6.56
C SER A 112 1.08 -9.34 8.05
N GLY A 113 0.79 -8.35 8.89
CA GLY A 113 1.01 -8.36 10.33
C GLY A 113 0.20 -7.30 11.04
N SER A 114 0.63 -6.89 12.24
CA SER A 114 -0.06 -5.83 12.97
C SER A 114 0.26 -4.46 12.38
N ALA A 115 -0.78 -3.66 12.14
CA ALA A 115 -0.67 -2.32 11.57
C ALA A 115 -1.85 -1.45 12.00
N LEU A 116 -1.65 -0.14 12.12
CA LEU A 116 -2.73 0.83 12.28
C LEU A 116 -2.85 1.63 10.99
N PHE A 117 -4.03 1.63 10.40
CA PHE A 117 -4.36 2.42 9.22
C PHE A 117 -5.41 3.46 9.54
N ILE A 118 -5.21 4.65 8.99
CA ILE A 118 -6.21 5.71 8.95
C ILE A 118 -6.66 5.85 7.51
N ASN A 119 -7.95 5.69 7.30
CA ASN A 119 -8.60 5.80 6.00
C ASN A 119 -9.50 7.03 6.02
N VAL A 120 -9.30 7.94 5.09
CA VAL A 120 -10.04 9.19 4.95
C VAL A 120 -10.86 9.17 3.67
N ILE A 121 -12.15 9.42 3.81
CA ILE A 121 -13.06 9.63 2.68
C ILE A 121 -13.31 11.12 2.56
N LYS A 122 -13.01 11.66 1.36
CA LYS A 122 -13.21 13.05 1.02
C LYS A 122 -13.41 13.23 -0.49
N ASP A 123 -14.38 14.03 -0.89
CA ASP A 123 -14.68 14.33 -2.32
C ASP A 123 -14.81 13.05 -3.16
N GLY A 124 -15.46 12.02 -2.59
CA GLY A 124 -15.63 10.70 -3.22
C GLY A 124 -14.35 9.87 -3.37
N LYS A 125 -13.24 10.32 -2.80
CA LYS A 125 -11.96 9.58 -2.78
C LYS A 125 -11.79 8.86 -1.45
N ASP A 126 -11.26 7.65 -1.54
CA ASP A 126 -10.89 6.80 -0.41
C ASP A 126 -9.36 6.73 -0.36
N ILE A 127 -8.76 7.36 0.64
CA ILE A 127 -7.31 7.47 0.80
C ILE A 127 -6.94 6.89 2.16
N HIS A 128 -6.05 5.90 2.18
CA HIS A 128 -5.59 5.29 3.42
C HIS A 128 -4.07 5.36 3.56
N GLU A 129 -3.62 5.44 4.79
CA GLU A 129 -2.20 5.52 5.15
C GLU A 129 -1.96 4.69 6.41
N GLU A 130 -0.86 3.93 6.43
CA GLU A 130 -0.38 3.29 7.65
C GLU A 130 0.27 4.32 8.58
N ASP A 131 -0.20 4.39 9.82
CA ASP A 131 0.43 5.22 10.85
C ASP A 131 1.52 4.45 11.59
N THR A 132 2.72 4.47 11.04
CA THR A 132 3.88 3.80 11.64
C THR A 132 4.42 4.52 12.89
N THR A 133 4.00 5.75 13.17
CA THR A 133 4.46 6.53 14.33
C THR A 133 3.98 5.92 15.63
N VAL A 134 2.82 5.28 15.65
CA VAL A 134 2.26 4.62 16.84
C VAL A 134 3.21 3.57 17.42
N TRP A 135 3.98 2.87 16.58
CA TRP A 135 4.96 1.87 17.02
C TRP A 135 6.09 2.43 17.87
N ARG A 136 6.48 3.68 17.62
CA ARG A 136 7.52 4.37 18.41
C ARG A 136 6.99 4.92 19.73
N LEU A 137 5.68 5.14 19.82
CA LEU A 137 5.04 5.78 20.97
C LEU A 137 4.33 4.79 21.88
N VAL A 138 4.05 3.56 21.44
CA VAL A 138 3.20 2.58 22.13
C VAL A 138 3.68 2.20 23.53
N THR A 139 4.97 2.38 23.83
CA THR A 139 5.53 2.14 25.18
C THR A 139 5.19 3.24 26.18
N ASN A 140 4.68 4.39 25.71
CA ASN A 140 4.24 5.51 26.52
C ASN A 140 2.79 5.88 26.16
N GLU A 141 1.83 5.36 26.94
CA GLU A 141 0.40 5.52 26.69
C GLU A 141 0.02 7.00 26.51
N ALA A 142 0.49 7.89 27.40
CA ALA A 142 0.12 9.29 27.36
C ALA A 142 0.61 9.97 26.07
N GLN A 143 1.84 9.70 25.64
CA GLN A 143 2.37 10.26 24.41
C GLN A 143 1.65 9.71 23.18
N MET A 144 1.35 8.41 23.16
CA MET A 144 0.63 7.81 22.04
C MET A 144 -0.80 8.37 21.93
N LYS A 145 -1.51 8.48 23.05
CA LYS A 145 -2.85 9.08 23.06
C LYS A 145 -2.86 10.53 22.59
N LEU A 146 -1.93 11.36 23.08
CA LEU A 146 -1.78 12.76 22.64
C LEU A 146 -1.49 12.87 21.13
N TYR A 147 -0.57 12.05 20.64
CA TYR A 147 -0.23 12.02 19.23
C TYR A 147 -1.46 11.63 18.37
N PHE A 148 -2.13 10.55 18.74
CA PHE A 148 -3.24 10.03 17.96
C PHE A 148 -4.45 10.96 17.97
N GLU A 149 -4.74 11.61 19.11
CA GLU A 149 -5.75 12.69 19.20
C GLU A 149 -5.41 13.84 18.26
N ALA A 150 -4.16 14.32 18.27
CA ALA A 150 -3.72 15.41 17.40
C ALA A 150 -3.81 15.00 15.91
N LYS A 151 -3.44 13.77 15.57
CA LYS A 151 -3.55 13.22 14.21
C LYS A 151 -4.99 13.24 13.72
N LEU A 152 -5.93 12.70 14.47
CA LEU A 152 -7.36 12.68 14.10
C LEU A 152 -7.95 14.10 13.99
N LYS A 153 -7.66 15.00 14.95
CA LYS A 153 -8.07 16.42 14.89
C LYS A 153 -7.56 17.12 13.61
N SER A 154 -6.39 16.77 13.14
CA SER A 154 -5.84 17.39 11.95
C SER A 154 -6.55 16.98 10.65
N LEU A 155 -7.33 15.92 10.68
CA LEU A 155 -8.06 15.36 9.54
C LEU A 155 -9.52 15.84 9.48
N LEU A 156 -10.10 16.21 10.62
CA LEU A 156 -11.45 16.74 10.74
C LEU A 156 -11.54 18.19 10.25
#